data_8b0ce0222ba0decef0e9a9a21e214e9c
#
_entry.id   8b0ce0222ba0decef0e9a9a21e214e9c
#
_cell.length_a   1.000
_cell.length_b   1.000
_cell.length_c   1.000
_cell.angle_alpha   90.00
_cell.angle_beta   90.00
_cell.angle_gamma   90.00
#
_symmetry.space_group_name_H-M   'P 1'
#
loop_
_entity.id
_entity.type
_entity.pdbx_description
1 polymer ?
#
loop_
_entity_poly.entity_id
_entity_poly.type
_entity_poly.pdbx_seq_one_letter_code
_entity_poly.pdbx_strand_id
1 'polypeptide(L)'
;MNPSSELVSKLWRLCALLRKDGITYQQYVTELTYLLFLKMASEQKDEERIPAKFRWRTLVAASETDVLRLYREALTKLGDPAEVTDRSVLAIFQNAATIVREPANLRKLIDAIDALHWFSDERDAFGDAYEGLLQKNAEETKRGAGQYFTPRVLIKVMVDLMKPAAGEVIQDPAAGTGGFLIAADTYIRAQTDEHLMLSPRQQKFQISEALRGIENVADTFRLLLMNLHLHKIDADYVDMGDTLSPRGAAPAYKNADLILTNPPFGPAGGPPTRDDFTITDRVSSYQFPFVEHCIRALRLGGRAAVVVPDNILFDDGRGRDLRQMLMNRCDLHTILRLPTGIFYAQGVKTNVLFFTRSDEEAPTEDATKAVWIYDMRSGAPAYGKTRPINADDFAGFVAAYGDDPDGGAARTDEGEAGRFRRFTRAELAARGDNFDISWLKDTSGDAEEGLETPDEIAAAIELHLTNAMVEVRALIDELDAGGGLKLLEAAE
;
A
#
# COMPACT_ATOMS: atom_id res chain seq x y z
N MET A 1 -9.36 6.68 26.31
CA MET A 1 -8.27 6.39 25.36
C MET A 1 -8.41 4.92 25.00
N ASN A 2 -8.33 4.58 23.73
CA ASN A 2 -8.38 3.18 23.28
C ASN A 2 -7.13 2.45 23.83
N PRO A 3 -7.22 1.23 24.37
CA PRO A 3 -6.09 0.46 24.89
C PRO A 3 -4.93 0.37 23.90
N SER A 4 -5.20 0.21 22.61
CA SER A 4 -4.20 0.17 21.54
C SER A 4 -3.38 1.47 21.44
N SER A 5 -4.00 2.64 21.61
CA SER A 5 -3.30 3.93 21.54
C SER A 5 -2.35 4.18 22.72
N GLU A 6 -2.69 3.63 23.88
CA GLU A 6 -1.81 3.69 25.06
C GLU A 6 -0.58 2.80 24.87
N LEU A 7 -0.78 1.59 24.31
CA LEU A 7 0.28 0.65 24.01
C LEU A 7 1.24 1.22 22.96
N VAL A 8 0.73 1.78 21.86
CA VAL A 8 1.52 2.50 20.84
C VAL A 8 2.36 3.60 21.50
N SER A 9 1.76 4.40 22.38
CA SER A 9 2.46 5.49 23.05
C SER A 9 3.56 5.00 23.99
N LYS A 10 3.36 3.86 24.65
CA LYS A 10 4.37 3.21 25.51
C LYS A 10 5.54 2.70 24.67
N LEU A 11 5.28 1.94 23.60
CA LEU A 11 6.30 1.43 22.71
C LEU A 11 7.07 2.57 22.02
N TRP A 12 6.36 3.61 21.59
CA TRP A 12 7.01 4.75 20.93
C TRP A 12 7.97 5.50 21.88
N ARG A 13 7.62 5.60 23.16
CA ARG A 13 8.54 6.21 24.15
C ARG A 13 9.85 5.45 24.32
N LEU A 14 9.86 4.13 24.09
CA LEU A 14 11.09 3.33 24.12
C LEU A 14 12.07 3.69 23.00
N CYS A 15 11.55 4.24 21.86
CA CYS A 15 12.39 4.76 20.80
C CYS A 15 13.38 5.81 21.30
N ALA A 16 13.01 6.60 22.29
CA ALA A 16 13.89 7.63 22.86
C ALA A 16 15.17 7.05 23.48
N LEU A 17 15.17 5.79 23.91
CA LEU A 17 16.35 5.10 24.44
C LEU A 17 17.41 4.89 23.35
N LEU A 18 16.99 4.55 22.13
CA LEU A 18 17.87 4.23 21.00
C LEU A 18 18.24 5.45 20.15
N ARG A 19 17.40 6.50 20.13
CA ARG A 19 17.69 7.73 19.38
C ARG A 19 18.97 8.44 19.81
N LYS A 20 19.36 8.31 21.06
CA LYS A 20 20.64 8.85 21.56
C LYS A 20 21.86 8.21 20.89
N ASP A 21 21.70 7.00 20.36
CA ASP A 21 22.72 6.25 19.65
C ASP A 21 22.71 6.50 18.12
N GLY A 22 21.93 7.51 17.65
CA GLY A 22 21.83 7.88 16.24
C GLY A 22 20.94 6.96 15.40
N ILE A 23 20.07 6.16 16.04
CA ILE A 23 19.17 5.21 15.39
C ILE A 23 17.97 5.93 14.82
N THR A 24 17.62 5.66 13.55
CA THR A 24 16.43 6.20 12.89
C THR A 24 15.15 5.54 13.38
N TYR A 25 14.00 6.17 13.16
CA TYR A 25 12.70 5.57 13.49
C TYR A 25 12.45 4.27 12.73
N GLN A 26 12.82 4.19 11.44
CA GLN A 26 12.69 2.97 10.64
C GLN A 26 13.49 1.82 11.25
N GLN A 27 14.74 2.07 11.59
CA GLN A 27 15.61 1.07 12.23
C GLN A 27 15.05 0.63 13.59
N TYR A 28 14.46 1.56 14.35
CA TYR A 28 13.85 1.24 15.63
C TYR A 28 12.64 0.31 15.47
N VAL A 29 11.75 0.60 14.49
CA VAL A 29 10.58 -0.25 14.25
C VAL A 29 11.00 -1.64 13.78
N THR A 30 12.03 -1.75 12.94
CA THR A 30 12.60 -3.04 12.54
C THR A 30 13.14 -3.81 13.74
N GLU A 31 13.87 -3.16 14.64
CA GLU A 31 14.38 -3.79 15.87
C GLU A 31 13.24 -4.27 16.78
N LEU A 32 12.22 -3.43 16.95
CA LEU A 32 11.02 -3.82 17.70
C LEU A 32 10.33 -5.04 17.08
N THR A 33 10.27 -5.12 15.76
CA THR A 33 9.62 -6.24 15.07
C THR A 33 10.21 -7.59 15.50
N TYR A 34 11.54 -7.69 15.60
CA TYR A 34 12.20 -8.92 16.07
C TYR A 34 11.84 -9.27 17.51
N LEU A 35 11.94 -8.28 18.40
CA LEU A 35 11.65 -8.49 19.83
C LEU A 35 10.18 -8.83 20.07
N LEU A 36 9.28 -8.11 19.38
CA LEU A 36 7.85 -8.32 19.49
C LEU A 36 7.44 -9.69 18.94
N PHE A 37 8.04 -10.13 17.82
CA PHE A 37 7.78 -11.47 17.30
C PHE A 37 8.11 -12.57 18.32
N LEU A 38 9.29 -12.50 18.93
CA LEU A 38 9.71 -13.47 19.95
C LEU A 38 8.83 -13.43 21.20
N LYS A 39 8.45 -12.22 21.65
CA LYS A 39 7.52 -12.04 22.78
C LYS A 39 6.16 -12.65 22.47
N MET A 40 5.61 -12.39 21.29
CA MET A 40 4.30 -12.88 20.88
C MET A 40 4.24 -14.40 20.75
N ALA A 41 5.26 -15.01 20.11
CA ALA A 41 5.34 -16.46 20.01
C ALA A 41 5.29 -17.10 21.43
N SER A 42 5.92 -16.46 22.41
CA SER A 42 5.85 -16.91 23.81
C SER A 42 4.46 -16.79 24.43
N GLU A 43 3.79 -15.68 24.19
CA GLU A 43 2.46 -15.40 24.75
C GLU A 43 1.37 -16.27 24.11
N GLN A 44 1.45 -16.48 22.81
CA GLN A 44 0.50 -17.31 22.05
C GLN A 44 0.73 -18.81 22.22
N LYS A 45 1.78 -19.20 22.96
CA LYS A 45 2.23 -20.60 23.12
C LYS A 45 2.60 -21.27 21.78
N ASP A 46 3.10 -20.47 20.86
CA ASP A 46 3.51 -20.87 19.51
C ASP A 46 5.05 -20.88 19.37
N GLU A 47 5.74 -21.12 20.48
CA GLU A 47 7.22 -21.14 20.51
C GLU A 47 7.83 -22.44 19.94
N GLU A 48 7.03 -23.44 19.55
CA GLU A 48 7.56 -24.72 19.05
C GLU A 48 8.36 -24.55 17.77
N ARG A 49 8.00 -23.61 16.92
CA ARG A 49 8.71 -23.23 15.69
C ARG A 49 10.01 -22.44 15.91
N ILE A 50 10.27 -22.03 17.17
CA ILE A 50 11.47 -21.31 17.57
C ILE A 50 12.36 -22.26 18.40
N PRO A 51 13.64 -22.46 18.03
CA PRO A 51 14.57 -23.26 18.83
C PRO A 51 14.62 -22.77 20.28
N ALA A 52 14.56 -23.69 21.25
CA ALA A 52 14.41 -23.38 22.67
C ALA A 52 15.44 -22.35 23.21
N LYS A 53 16.66 -22.39 22.69
CA LYS A 53 17.75 -21.46 23.04
C LYS A 53 17.42 -19.99 22.71
N PHE A 54 16.57 -19.73 21.70
CA PHE A 54 16.28 -18.39 21.17
C PHE A 54 14.87 -17.90 21.50
N ARG A 55 14.13 -18.62 22.37
CA ARG A 55 12.81 -18.22 22.84
C ARG A 55 12.86 -17.01 23.75
N TRP A 56 11.75 -16.27 23.80
CA TRP A 56 11.64 -15.03 24.59
C TRP A 56 12.13 -15.16 26.03
N ARG A 57 11.69 -16.23 26.72
CA ARG A 57 12.07 -16.47 28.13
C ARG A 57 13.57 -16.64 28.33
N THR A 58 14.27 -17.17 27.34
CA THR A 58 15.73 -17.32 27.39
C THR A 58 16.42 -15.95 27.32
N LEU A 59 15.91 -15.04 26.48
CA LEU A 59 16.39 -13.65 26.41
C LEU A 59 16.11 -12.88 27.70
N VAL A 60 14.89 -13.06 28.28
CA VAL A 60 14.52 -12.44 29.57
C VAL A 60 15.42 -12.91 30.70
N ALA A 61 15.77 -14.19 30.75
CA ALA A 61 16.59 -14.80 31.79
C ALA A 61 18.10 -14.52 31.62
N ALA A 62 18.55 -14.05 30.45
CA ALA A 62 19.97 -13.77 30.19
C ALA A 62 20.49 -12.62 31.05
N SER A 63 21.77 -12.68 31.45
CA SER A 63 22.43 -11.55 32.10
C SER A 63 22.58 -10.35 31.15
N GLU A 64 22.73 -9.15 31.72
CA GLU A 64 22.98 -7.94 30.91
C GLU A 64 24.20 -8.10 30.00
N THR A 65 25.24 -8.79 30.47
CA THR A 65 26.47 -9.02 29.69
C THR A 65 26.27 -10.04 28.56
N ASP A 66 25.37 -11.00 28.70
CA ASP A 66 25.13 -12.07 27.73
C ASP A 66 24.02 -11.79 26.76
N VAL A 67 23.05 -10.97 27.13
CA VAL A 67 21.81 -10.77 26.36
C VAL A 67 22.05 -10.31 24.93
N LEU A 68 23.01 -9.39 24.73
CA LEU A 68 23.31 -8.88 23.38
C LEU A 68 23.98 -9.95 22.51
N ARG A 69 24.87 -10.76 23.07
CA ARG A 69 25.48 -11.89 22.36
C ARG A 69 24.44 -12.94 21.96
N LEU A 70 23.58 -13.32 22.92
CA LEU A 70 22.51 -14.28 22.69
C LEU A 70 21.52 -13.78 21.64
N TYR A 71 21.15 -12.51 21.72
CA TYR A 71 20.22 -11.90 20.77
C TYR A 71 20.80 -11.85 19.35
N ARG A 72 22.07 -11.47 19.18
CA ARG A 72 22.75 -11.53 17.88
C ARG A 72 22.78 -12.95 17.31
N GLU A 73 23.06 -13.92 18.15
CA GLU A 73 23.03 -15.33 17.75
C GLU A 73 21.62 -15.74 17.33
N ALA A 74 20.59 -15.36 18.09
CA ALA A 74 19.19 -15.62 17.77
C ALA A 74 18.81 -15.04 16.41
N LEU A 75 19.08 -13.77 16.13
CA LEU A 75 18.76 -13.13 14.84
C LEU A 75 19.39 -13.87 13.67
N THR A 76 20.67 -14.28 13.80
CA THR A 76 21.37 -15.03 12.74
C THR A 76 20.78 -16.42 12.53
N LYS A 77 20.51 -17.15 13.62
CA LYS A 77 20.10 -18.56 13.56
C LYS A 77 18.61 -18.72 13.19
N LEU A 78 17.76 -17.77 13.54
CA LEU A 78 16.35 -17.79 13.16
C LEU A 78 16.14 -17.52 11.65
N GLY A 79 17.11 -16.86 11.00
CA GLY A 79 17.13 -16.70 9.54
C GLY A 79 17.86 -17.81 8.78
N ASP A 80 18.32 -18.86 9.46
CA ASP A 80 19.11 -19.95 8.89
C ASP A 80 18.20 -21.16 8.61
N PRO A 81 17.99 -21.57 7.33
CA PRO A 81 17.14 -22.72 7.00
C PRO A 81 17.70 -24.07 7.51
N ALA A 82 18.95 -24.12 7.97
CA ALA A 82 19.49 -25.28 8.66
C ALA A 82 19.00 -25.42 10.11
N GLU A 83 18.53 -24.35 10.73
CA GLU A 83 18.10 -24.30 12.13
C GLU A 83 16.59 -24.18 12.29
N VAL A 84 15.91 -23.58 11.30
CA VAL A 84 14.46 -23.29 11.31
C VAL A 84 13.83 -23.76 10.02
N THR A 85 12.67 -24.39 10.12
CA THR A 85 11.89 -24.86 8.96
C THR A 85 10.64 -24.01 8.69
N ASP A 86 10.21 -23.22 9.67
CA ASP A 86 9.04 -22.36 9.52
C ASP A 86 9.33 -21.19 8.55
N ARG A 87 8.51 -21.10 7.49
CA ARG A 87 8.69 -20.12 6.40
C ARG A 87 8.57 -18.67 6.90
N SER A 88 7.64 -18.42 7.80
CA SER A 88 7.39 -17.07 8.34
C SER A 88 8.55 -16.62 9.23
N VAL A 89 9.04 -17.50 10.11
CA VAL A 89 10.22 -17.22 10.95
C VAL A 89 11.43 -16.95 10.07
N LEU A 90 11.71 -17.81 9.10
CA LEU A 90 12.85 -17.63 8.18
C LEU A 90 12.77 -16.28 7.46
N ALA A 91 11.61 -15.92 6.93
CA ALA A 91 11.44 -14.69 6.17
C ALA A 91 11.56 -13.43 7.04
N ILE A 92 11.01 -13.45 8.26
CA ILE A 92 11.13 -12.32 9.23
C ILE A 92 12.60 -12.11 9.63
N PHE A 93 13.34 -13.20 9.87
CA PHE A 93 14.73 -13.13 10.35
C PHE A 93 15.79 -13.23 9.24
N GLN A 94 15.39 -13.30 7.97
CA GLN A 94 16.33 -13.32 6.85
C GLN A 94 17.24 -12.11 6.87
N ASN A 95 18.57 -12.34 6.94
CA ASN A 95 19.57 -11.29 7.06
C ASN A 95 19.35 -10.31 8.24
N ALA A 96 18.67 -10.78 9.30
CA ALA A 96 18.42 -9.97 10.48
C ALA A 96 19.69 -9.65 11.23
N ALA A 97 19.85 -8.39 11.61
CA ALA A 97 20.95 -7.92 12.44
C ALA A 97 20.45 -6.84 13.39
N THR A 98 20.94 -6.86 14.63
CA THR A 98 20.58 -5.80 15.58
C THR A 98 21.41 -4.56 15.38
N ILE A 99 20.78 -3.41 15.48
CA ILE A 99 21.39 -2.10 15.52
C ILE A 99 21.79 -1.68 16.95
N VAL A 100 21.30 -2.40 17.96
CA VAL A 100 21.61 -2.11 19.36
C VAL A 100 23.06 -2.47 19.65
N ARG A 101 23.83 -1.49 20.15
CA ARG A 101 25.25 -1.64 20.45
C ARG A 101 25.50 -1.90 21.93
N GLU A 102 24.70 -1.28 22.78
CA GLU A 102 24.85 -1.32 24.22
C GLU A 102 23.95 -2.39 24.87
N PRO A 103 24.54 -3.40 25.57
CA PRO A 103 23.75 -4.45 26.25
C PRO A 103 22.67 -3.89 27.22
N ALA A 104 23.02 -2.82 27.94
CA ALA A 104 22.10 -2.16 28.87
C ALA A 104 20.87 -1.56 28.16
N ASN A 105 20.98 -1.05 26.95
CA ASN A 105 19.86 -0.54 26.17
C ASN A 105 18.96 -1.68 25.68
N LEU A 106 19.54 -2.79 25.20
CA LEU A 106 18.78 -3.99 24.85
C LEU A 106 18.04 -4.57 26.05
N ARG A 107 18.72 -4.66 27.21
CA ARG A 107 18.09 -5.15 28.44
C ARG A 107 16.86 -4.32 28.82
N LYS A 108 16.98 -2.99 28.79
CA LYS A 108 15.86 -2.08 29.05
C LYS A 108 14.71 -2.26 28.08
N LEU A 109 14.99 -2.50 26.80
CA LEU A 109 13.95 -2.78 25.80
C LEU A 109 13.22 -4.09 26.12
N ILE A 110 13.98 -5.15 26.38
CA ILE A 110 13.41 -6.47 26.70
C ILE A 110 12.55 -6.38 27.98
N ASP A 111 13.06 -5.76 29.05
CA ASP A 111 12.34 -5.61 30.31
C ASP A 111 11.05 -4.78 30.15
N ALA A 112 11.12 -3.70 29.37
CA ALA A 112 9.97 -2.85 29.09
C ALA A 112 8.90 -3.58 28.26
N ILE A 113 9.33 -4.37 27.28
CA ILE A 113 8.44 -5.19 26.46
C ILE A 113 7.83 -6.33 27.30
N ASP A 114 8.63 -6.96 28.15
CA ASP A 114 8.16 -8.07 29.01
C ASP A 114 7.14 -7.61 30.06
N ALA A 115 7.30 -6.40 30.55
CA ALA A 115 6.36 -5.78 31.51
C ALA A 115 5.03 -5.35 30.89
N LEU A 116 4.90 -5.33 29.57
CA LEU A 116 3.64 -4.99 28.90
C LEU A 116 2.70 -6.19 28.95
N HIS A 117 1.48 -5.97 29.43
CA HIS A 117 0.40 -6.96 29.34
C HIS A 117 -0.24 -6.86 27.95
N TRP A 118 0.03 -7.85 27.10
CA TRP A 118 -0.35 -7.87 25.70
C TRP A 118 -1.74 -8.43 25.44
N PHE A 119 -2.27 -9.20 26.39
CA PHE A 119 -3.60 -9.79 26.32
C PHE A 119 -4.52 -9.09 27.31
N SER A 120 -5.29 -8.11 26.82
CA SER A 120 -6.62 -7.83 27.33
C SER A 120 -7.61 -8.71 26.57
N ASP A 121 -8.83 -8.88 27.09
CA ASP A 121 -9.90 -9.71 26.49
C ASP A 121 -10.28 -9.29 25.04
N GLU A 122 -9.72 -8.21 24.51
CA GLU A 122 -9.86 -7.73 23.14
C GLU A 122 -8.76 -8.37 22.27
N ARG A 123 -9.15 -9.39 21.50
CA ARG A 123 -8.26 -10.28 20.73
C ARG A 123 -7.40 -9.59 19.67
N ASP A 124 -7.74 -8.36 19.23
CA ASP A 124 -7.07 -7.65 18.12
C ASP A 124 -6.21 -6.45 18.55
N ALA A 125 -6.16 -6.14 19.85
CA ALA A 125 -5.47 -4.94 20.34
C ALA A 125 -3.97 -4.87 19.98
N PHE A 126 -3.34 -6.01 19.74
CA PHE A 126 -1.92 -6.06 19.42
C PHE A 126 -1.63 -5.77 17.93
N GLY A 127 -2.40 -6.37 17.02
CA GLY A 127 -2.33 -6.05 15.60
C GLY A 127 -2.55 -4.55 15.38
N ASP A 128 -3.60 -4.00 15.98
CA ASP A 128 -3.90 -2.56 15.95
C ASP A 128 -2.78 -1.70 16.54
N ALA A 129 -2.15 -2.15 17.64
CA ALA A 129 -1.03 -1.43 18.24
C ALA A 129 0.20 -1.43 17.32
N TYR A 130 0.51 -2.57 16.70
CA TYR A 130 1.62 -2.68 15.75
C TYR A 130 1.37 -1.83 14.51
N GLU A 131 0.19 -1.89 13.94
CA GLU A 131 -0.20 -1.01 12.85
C GLU A 131 -0.12 0.48 13.24
N GLY A 132 -0.54 0.85 14.46
CA GLY A 132 -0.37 2.20 14.99
C GLY A 132 1.10 2.63 15.09
N LEU A 133 2.01 1.71 15.42
CA LEU A 133 3.46 1.96 15.35
C LEU A 133 3.95 2.18 13.92
N LEU A 134 3.48 1.38 12.96
CA LEU A 134 3.82 1.54 11.54
C LEU A 134 3.33 2.89 11.01
N GLN A 135 2.10 3.29 11.34
CA GLN A 135 1.57 4.59 11.00
C GLN A 135 2.43 5.72 11.58
N LYS A 136 2.76 5.65 12.87
CA LYS A 136 3.57 6.65 13.54
C LYS A 136 5.00 6.73 12.98
N ASN A 137 5.56 5.59 12.60
CA ASN A 137 6.84 5.54 11.88
C ASN A 137 6.76 6.28 10.54
N ALA A 138 5.70 6.05 9.76
CA ALA A 138 5.47 6.72 8.48
C ALA A 138 5.32 8.25 8.65
N GLU A 139 4.60 8.69 9.70
CA GLU A 139 4.44 10.11 10.04
C GLU A 139 5.74 10.83 10.40
N GLU A 140 6.67 10.11 11.05
CA GLU A 140 7.96 10.66 11.50
C GLU A 140 9.09 10.52 10.47
N THR A 141 8.96 9.59 9.52
CA THR A 141 9.96 9.36 8.49
C THR A 141 9.72 10.32 7.33
N LYS A 142 10.34 11.49 7.37
CA LYS A 142 10.16 12.59 6.40
C LYS A 142 10.70 12.29 4.99
N ARG A 143 11.39 11.17 4.72
CA ARG A 143 12.03 10.85 3.43
C ARG A 143 11.89 9.37 3.06
N GLY A 144 11.43 9.10 1.86
CA GLY A 144 11.44 7.79 1.19
C GLY A 144 10.31 6.84 1.59
N ALA A 145 10.38 6.21 2.74
CA ALA A 145 9.41 5.17 3.14
C ALA A 145 8.01 5.72 3.52
N GLY A 146 7.93 6.96 4.02
CA GLY A 146 6.65 7.57 4.40
C GLY A 146 5.76 7.97 3.22
N GLN A 147 6.30 8.11 2.03
CA GLN A 147 5.55 8.49 0.82
C GLN A 147 4.51 7.46 0.42
N TYR A 148 4.73 6.20 0.79
CA TYR A 148 3.90 5.07 0.33
C TYR A 148 2.95 4.53 1.40
N PHE A 149 2.90 5.16 2.58
CA PHE A 149 1.96 4.73 3.61
C PHE A 149 0.57 5.29 3.31
N THR A 150 -0.36 4.40 3.01
CA THR A 150 -1.75 4.76 2.71
C THR A 150 -2.51 5.06 4.00
N PRO A 151 -3.17 6.23 4.12
CA PRO A 151 -3.99 6.53 5.28
C PRO A 151 -5.04 5.44 5.54
N ARG A 152 -5.15 4.96 6.77
CA ARG A 152 -6.07 3.87 7.13
C ARG A 152 -7.51 4.18 6.80
N VAL A 153 -7.92 5.45 6.97
CA VAL A 153 -9.27 5.87 6.61
C VAL A 153 -9.54 5.67 5.11
N LEU A 154 -8.56 5.95 4.25
CA LEU A 154 -8.70 5.71 2.80
C LEU A 154 -8.76 4.21 2.49
N ILE A 155 -7.89 3.40 3.12
CA ILE A 155 -7.93 1.94 3.00
C ILE A 155 -9.32 1.41 3.36
N LYS A 156 -9.84 1.85 4.53
CA LYS A 156 -11.15 1.43 4.99
C LYS A 156 -12.26 1.82 4.02
N VAL A 157 -12.27 3.06 3.54
CA VAL A 157 -13.27 3.54 2.57
C VAL A 157 -13.22 2.71 1.28
N MET A 158 -12.02 2.46 0.74
CA MET A 158 -11.87 1.63 -0.46
C MET A 158 -12.36 0.20 -0.23
N VAL A 159 -12.05 -0.41 0.90
CA VAL A 159 -12.51 -1.77 1.26
C VAL A 159 -14.02 -1.80 1.45
N ASP A 160 -14.59 -0.84 2.19
CA ASP A 160 -16.04 -0.77 2.44
C ASP A 160 -16.85 -0.63 1.14
N LEU A 161 -16.32 0.13 0.17
CA LEU A 161 -16.96 0.32 -1.14
C LEU A 161 -16.81 -0.91 -2.05
N MET A 162 -15.64 -1.56 -2.01
CA MET A 162 -15.33 -2.70 -2.86
C MET A 162 -15.87 -4.02 -2.30
N LYS A 163 -16.29 -4.07 -1.05
CA LYS A 163 -17.00 -5.18 -0.40
C LYS A 163 -16.37 -6.55 -0.66
N PRO A 164 -15.13 -6.80 -0.19
CA PRO A 164 -14.51 -8.10 -0.34
C PRO A 164 -15.38 -9.20 0.28
N ALA A 165 -15.47 -10.35 -0.39
CA ALA A 165 -16.30 -11.47 0.04
C ALA A 165 -15.47 -12.73 0.31
N ALA A 166 -15.94 -13.57 1.23
CA ALA A 166 -15.31 -14.86 1.49
C ALA A 166 -15.30 -15.75 0.24
N GLY A 167 -14.12 -16.29 -0.08
CA GLY A 167 -13.91 -17.11 -1.27
C GLY A 167 -13.32 -16.34 -2.46
N GLU A 168 -13.21 -15.03 -2.39
CA GLU A 168 -12.51 -14.21 -3.38
C GLU A 168 -11.00 -14.26 -3.21
N VAL A 169 -10.28 -14.22 -4.31
CA VAL A 169 -8.83 -13.95 -4.37
C VAL A 169 -8.62 -12.44 -4.37
N ILE A 170 -8.03 -11.93 -3.30
CA ILE A 170 -7.78 -10.51 -3.10
C ILE A 170 -6.28 -10.24 -3.21
N GLN A 171 -5.91 -9.31 -4.09
CA GLN A 171 -4.50 -9.05 -4.39
C GLN A 171 -4.13 -7.59 -4.10
N ASP A 172 -2.94 -7.42 -3.49
CA ASP A 172 -2.22 -6.14 -3.44
C ASP A 172 -0.84 -6.32 -4.09
N PRO A 173 -0.65 -5.86 -5.34
CA PRO A 173 0.62 -6.00 -6.06
C PRO A 173 1.74 -5.08 -5.54
N ALA A 174 1.44 -4.16 -4.63
CA ALA A 174 2.39 -3.27 -3.94
C ALA A 174 2.07 -3.26 -2.45
N ALA A 175 2.18 -4.44 -1.81
CA ALA A 175 1.54 -4.74 -0.54
C ALA A 175 1.98 -3.84 0.63
N GLY A 176 3.14 -3.19 0.54
CA GLY A 176 3.64 -2.33 1.58
C GLY A 176 3.71 -3.06 2.92
N THR A 177 3.01 -2.56 3.93
CA THR A 177 2.89 -3.20 5.25
C THR A 177 1.63 -4.06 5.41
N GLY A 178 0.89 -4.32 4.31
CA GLY A 178 -0.28 -5.21 4.29
C GLY A 178 -1.61 -4.54 4.63
N GLY A 179 -1.66 -3.22 4.65
CA GLY A 179 -2.86 -2.49 5.09
C GLY A 179 -4.14 -2.87 4.35
N PHE A 180 -4.11 -3.02 3.01
CA PHE A 180 -5.28 -3.43 2.24
C PHE A 180 -5.65 -4.90 2.49
N LEU A 181 -4.67 -5.79 2.57
CA LEU A 181 -4.92 -7.22 2.81
C LEU A 181 -5.56 -7.44 4.17
N ILE A 182 -5.05 -6.80 5.21
CA ILE A 182 -5.58 -6.89 6.58
C ILE A 182 -6.97 -6.27 6.66
N ALA A 183 -7.18 -5.10 6.06
CA ALA A 183 -8.49 -4.47 6.06
C ALA A 183 -9.55 -5.30 5.32
N ALA A 184 -9.17 -5.97 4.22
CA ALA A 184 -10.05 -6.87 3.50
C ALA A 184 -10.40 -8.12 4.34
N ASP A 185 -9.43 -8.74 5.01
CA ASP A 185 -9.69 -9.86 5.92
C ASP A 185 -10.58 -9.44 7.09
N THR A 186 -10.31 -8.29 7.70
CA THR A 186 -11.14 -7.73 8.78
C THR A 186 -12.58 -7.50 8.32
N TYR A 187 -12.79 -6.98 7.11
CA TYR A 187 -14.12 -6.81 6.54
C TYR A 187 -14.83 -8.17 6.37
N ILE A 188 -14.15 -9.18 5.83
CA ILE A 188 -14.71 -10.52 5.64
C ILE A 188 -15.01 -11.19 6.97
N ARG A 189 -14.12 -11.08 7.97
CA ARG A 189 -14.35 -11.60 9.33
C ARG A 189 -15.61 -11.03 9.94
N ALA A 190 -15.81 -9.72 9.84
CA ALA A 190 -17.01 -9.05 10.34
C ALA A 190 -18.30 -9.56 9.69
N GLN A 191 -18.26 -9.98 8.41
CA GLN A 191 -19.41 -10.53 7.68
C GLN A 191 -19.63 -12.04 7.94
N THR A 192 -18.65 -12.75 8.47
CA THR A 192 -18.64 -14.20 8.58
C THR A 192 -18.49 -14.72 10.02
N ASP A 193 -18.73 -13.86 11.02
CA ASP A 193 -18.56 -14.16 12.44
C ASP A 193 -17.17 -14.78 12.70
N GLU A 194 -16.12 -14.01 12.44
CA GLU A 194 -14.72 -14.47 12.56
C GLU A 194 -14.43 -15.76 11.77
N HIS A 195 -14.98 -15.88 10.55
CA HIS A 195 -14.95 -17.07 9.70
C HIS A 195 -15.74 -18.29 10.24
N LEU A 196 -16.40 -18.21 11.38
CA LEU A 196 -17.14 -19.33 11.95
C LEU A 196 -18.33 -19.77 11.11
N MET A 197 -18.89 -18.87 10.29
CA MET A 197 -19.97 -19.18 9.33
C MET A 197 -19.49 -19.95 8.09
N LEU A 198 -18.18 -20.05 7.88
CA LEU A 198 -17.58 -20.72 6.73
C LEU A 198 -17.35 -22.20 7.01
N SER A 199 -17.42 -23.04 5.95
CA SER A 199 -16.99 -24.44 6.04
C SER A 199 -15.48 -24.53 6.30
N PRO A 200 -14.95 -25.63 6.88
CA PRO A 200 -13.52 -25.78 7.16
C PRO A 200 -12.62 -25.57 5.93
N ARG A 201 -13.09 -25.95 4.74
CA ARG A 201 -12.37 -25.72 3.48
C ARG A 201 -12.30 -24.23 3.14
N GLN A 202 -13.41 -23.52 3.29
CA GLN A 202 -13.47 -22.08 3.04
C GLN A 202 -12.65 -21.30 4.08
N GLN A 203 -12.69 -21.71 5.35
CA GLN A 203 -11.85 -21.10 6.40
C GLN A 203 -10.36 -21.22 6.03
N LYS A 204 -9.93 -22.44 5.65
CA LYS A 204 -8.54 -22.66 5.22
C LYS A 204 -8.18 -21.78 4.03
N PHE A 205 -9.03 -21.76 2.99
CA PHE A 205 -8.80 -20.91 1.82
C PHE A 205 -8.65 -19.45 2.23
N GLN A 206 -9.56 -18.93 3.07
CA GLN A 206 -9.57 -17.53 3.49
C GLN A 206 -8.30 -17.15 4.26
N ILE A 207 -7.82 -18.02 5.14
CA ILE A 207 -6.63 -17.77 5.97
C ILE A 207 -5.33 -17.88 5.16
N SER A 208 -5.24 -18.84 4.22
CA SER A 208 -3.97 -19.22 3.62
C SER A 208 -3.83 -18.89 2.14
N GLU A 209 -4.94 -18.77 1.38
CA GLU A 209 -4.89 -18.74 -0.10
C GLU A 209 -5.55 -17.51 -0.72
N ALA A 210 -6.51 -16.88 0.00
CA ALA A 210 -7.31 -15.78 -0.51
C ALA A 210 -6.52 -14.49 -0.70
N LEU A 211 -5.61 -14.20 0.23
CA LEU A 211 -4.85 -12.95 0.24
C LEU A 211 -3.51 -13.13 -0.46
N ARG A 212 -3.24 -12.28 -1.43
CA ARG A 212 -2.03 -12.34 -2.26
C ARG A 212 -1.35 -11.00 -2.32
N GLY A 213 -0.03 -10.99 -2.21
CA GLY A 213 0.71 -9.75 -2.21
C GLY A 213 2.15 -9.87 -2.70
N ILE A 214 2.67 -8.78 -3.24
CA ILE A 214 4.09 -8.67 -3.61
C ILE A 214 4.62 -7.39 -2.98
N GLU A 215 5.79 -7.49 -2.31
CA GLU A 215 6.51 -6.34 -1.78
C GLU A 215 7.99 -6.43 -2.17
N ASN A 216 8.52 -5.35 -2.73
CA ASN A 216 9.88 -5.34 -3.29
C ASN A 216 10.95 -4.95 -2.26
N VAL A 217 10.59 -4.17 -1.24
CA VAL A 217 11.53 -3.66 -0.24
C VAL A 217 11.64 -4.64 0.93
N ALA A 218 12.81 -5.26 1.11
CA ALA A 218 13.03 -6.32 2.10
C ALA A 218 12.63 -5.93 3.53
N ASP A 219 12.93 -4.71 3.96
CA ASP A 219 12.56 -4.24 5.30
C ASP A 219 11.05 -4.06 5.43
N THR A 220 10.38 -3.53 4.41
CA THR A 220 8.92 -3.40 4.36
C THR A 220 8.25 -4.77 4.31
N PHE A 221 8.80 -5.71 3.55
CA PHE A 221 8.30 -7.09 3.49
C PHE A 221 8.36 -7.79 4.86
N ARG A 222 9.41 -7.55 5.64
CA ARG A 222 9.49 -8.06 7.02
C ARG A 222 8.38 -7.49 7.90
N LEU A 223 8.12 -6.19 7.80
CA LEU A 223 7.02 -5.55 8.52
C LEU A 223 5.65 -6.09 8.07
N LEU A 224 5.47 -6.35 6.78
CA LEU A 224 4.29 -6.99 6.20
C LEU A 224 4.06 -8.38 6.81
N LEU A 225 5.06 -9.25 6.78
CA LEU A 225 4.92 -10.60 7.33
C LEU A 225 4.57 -10.60 8.82
N MET A 226 5.21 -9.71 9.59
CA MET A 226 4.89 -9.54 11.00
C MET A 226 3.45 -9.07 11.19
N ASN A 227 3.01 -8.11 10.38
CA ASN A 227 1.66 -7.56 10.46
C ASN A 227 0.59 -8.62 10.14
N LEU A 228 0.78 -9.39 9.06
CA LEU A 228 -0.10 -10.51 8.70
C LEU A 228 -0.14 -11.57 9.81
N HIS A 229 1.03 -11.94 10.35
CA HIS A 229 1.12 -12.90 11.44
C HIS A 229 0.34 -12.46 12.70
N LEU A 230 0.39 -11.17 13.05
CA LEU A 230 -0.35 -10.60 14.17
C LEU A 230 -1.86 -10.67 13.98
N HIS A 231 -2.31 -10.55 12.74
CA HIS A 231 -3.73 -10.70 12.36
C HIS A 231 -4.14 -12.14 12.05
N LYS A 232 -3.26 -13.13 12.31
CA LYS A 232 -3.50 -14.57 12.07
C LYS A 232 -3.81 -14.89 10.61
N ILE A 233 -3.14 -14.21 9.72
CA ILE A 233 -3.19 -14.40 8.28
C ILE A 233 -1.91 -15.14 7.87
N ASP A 234 -2.05 -16.29 7.22
CA ASP A 234 -0.93 -17.01 6.63
C ASP A 234 -0.44 -16.27 5.37
N ALA A 235 0.88 -16.20 5.20
CA ALA A 235 1.49 -15.45 4.10
C ALA A 235 1.90 -16.36 2.92
N ASP A 236 1.16 -17.43 2.63
CA ASP A 236 1.53 -18.44 1.62
C ASP A 236 1.65 -17.86 0.21
N TYR A 237 0.85 -16.85 -0.11
CA TYR A 237 0.85 -16.14 -1.39
C TYR A 237 1.30 -14.69 -1.27
N VAL A 238 2.11 -14.39 -0.25
CA VAL A 238 2.73 -13.08 -0.08
C VAL A 238 4.23 -13.23 -0.25
N ASP A 239 4.77 -12.62 -1.30
CA ASP A 239 6.15 -12.82 -1.73
C ASP A 239 6.97 -11.54 -1.72
N MET A 240 8.25 -11.69 -1.41
CA MET A 240 9.22 -10.64 -1.70
C MET A 240 9.61 -10.68 -3.18
N GLY A 241 9.46 -9.57 -3.86
CA GLY A 241 9.81 -9.47 -5.27
C GLY A 241 9.28 -8.20 -5.94
N ASP A 242 9.59 -8.07 -7.22
CA ASP A 242 9.14 -6.97 -8.05
C ASP A 242 7.95 -7.42 -8.91
N THR A 243 6.82 -6.75 -8.76
CA THR A 243 5.60 -6.96 -9.55
C THR A 243 5.81 -6.68 -11.04
N LEU A 244 6.72 -5.77 -11.36
CA LEU A 244 7.05 -5.40 -12.74
C LEU A 244 8.08 -6.33 -13.38
N SER A 245 8.50 -7.38 -12.67
CA SER A 245 9.31 -8.50 -13.17
C SER A 245 8.43 -9.71 -13.55
N PRO A 246 8.98 -10.78 -14.16
CA PRO A 246 8.26 -12.02 -14.42
C PRO A 246 7.54 -12.61 -13.20
N ARG A 247 7.96 -12.26 -11.97
CA ARG A 247 7.29 -12.67 -10.73
C ARG A 247 5.83 -12.22 -10.71
N GLY A 248 5.53 -10.96 -11.06
CA GLY A 248 4.15 -10.45 -11.09
C GLY A 248 3.27 -11.07 -12.18
N ALA A 249 3.86 -11.79 -13.15
CA ALA A 249 3.13 -12.56 -14.16
C ALA A 249 2.93 -14.04 -13.77
N ALA A 250 3.43 -14.46 -12.61
CA ALA A 250 3.29 -15.84 -12.15
C ALA A 250 1.80 -16.23 -11.95
N PRO A 251 1.43 -17.51 -12.12
CA PRO A 251 0.05 -17.96 -12.00
C PRO A 251 -0.62 -17.58 -10.66
N ALA A 252 0.17 -17.51 -9.59
CA ALA A 252 -0.31 -17.10 -8.27
C ALA A 252 -0.87 -15.66 -8.23
N TYR A 253 -0.44 -14.80 -9.14
CA TYR A 253 -0.81 -13.37 -9.20
C TYR A 253 -1.67 -13.03 -10.42
N LYS A 254 -2.36 -14.02 -10.98
CA LYS A 254 -3.37 -13.87 -12.03
C LYS A 254 -4.76 -14.26 -11.52
N ASN A 255 -5.79 -13.80 -12.21
CA ASN A 255 -7.18 -14.12 -11.92
C ASN A 255 -7.62 -13.68 -10.52
N ALA A 256 -7.22 -12.50 -10.09
CA ALA A 256 -7.75 -11.89 -8.86
C ALA A 256 -9.22 -11.51 -9.04
N ASP A 257 -10.02 -11.77 -8.02
CA ASP A 257 -11.42 -11.30 -7.94
C ASP A 257 -11.46 -9.82 -7.57
N LEU A 258 -10.54 -9.39 -6.71
CA LEU A 258 -10.43 -8.02 -6.23
C LEU A 258 -8.96 -7.60 -6.16
N ILE A 259 -8.66 -6.40 -6.67
CA ILE A 259 -7.36 -5.74 -6.47
C ILE A 259 -7.58 -4.45 -5.68
N LEU A 260 -6.85 -4.32 -4.59
CA LEU A 260 -6.82 -3.11 -3.75
C LEU A 260 -5.36 -2.71 -3.59
N THR A 261 -4.97 -1.54 -4.08
CA THR A 261 -3.54 -1.19 -4.06
C THR A 261 -3.28 0.31 -4.11
N ASN A 262 -2.17 0.71 -3.51
CA ASN A 262 -1.54 2.01 -3.68
C ASN A 262 -0.10 1.78 -4.17
N PRO A 263 0.12 1.68 -5.49
CA PRO A 263 1.44 1.43 -6.05
C PRO A 263 2.42 2.57 -5.77
N PRO A 264 3.73 2.35 -5.87
CA PRO A 264 4.70 3.43 -5.85
C PRO A 264 4.52 4.37 -7.05
N PHE A 265 4.90 5.63 -6.89
CA PHE A 265 4.86 6.66 -7.92
C PHE A 265 6.27 7.14 -8.26
N GLY A 266 6.43 7.69 -9.46
CA GLY A 266 7.67 8.28 -9.93
C GLY A 266 8.60 7.31 -10.65
N PRO A 267 9.90 7.65 -10.80
CA PRO A 267 10.86 6.89 -11.60
C PRO A 267 11.09 5.48 -11.05
N ALA A 268 11.06 4.47 -11.93
CA ALA A 268 11.29 3.07 -11.58
C ALA A 268 12.75 2.60 -11.75
N GLY A 269 13.66 3.49 -12.18
CA GLY A 269 15.05 3.12 -12.45
C GLY A 269 15.27 2.34 -13.75
N GLY A 270 14.19 1.93 -14.43
CA GLY A 270 14.20 1.20 -15.69
C GLY A 270 12.80 0.71 -16.06
N PRO A 271 12.59 0.25 -17.29
CA PRO A 271 11.31 -0.30 -17.73
C PRO A 271 11.02 -1.66 -17.06
N PRO A 272 9.74 -2.11 -17.07
CA PRO A 272 9.38 -3.46 -16.65
C PRO A 272 10.16 -4.53 -17.41
N THR A 273 10.44 -5.65 -16.73
CA THR A 273 11.13 -6.80 -17.33
C THR A 273 10.16 -7.94 -17.68
N ARG A 274 8.86 -7.64 -17.78
CA ARG A 274 7.77 -8.58 -18.12
C ARG A 274 7.51 -8.59 -19.62
N ASP A 275 7.29 -9.78 -20.17
CA ASP A 275 7.00 -9.96 -21.61
C ASP A 275 5.51 -9.78 -21.96
N ASP A 276 4.62 -9.75 -20.96
CA ASP A 276 3.17 -9.66 -21.15
C ASP A 276 2.63 -8.22 -21.18
N PHE A 277 3.47 -7.21 -20.90
CA PHE A 277 3.10 -5.81 -21.07
C PHE A 277 3.18 -5.40 -22.54
N THR A 278 2.17 -4.68 -23.00
CA THR A 278 2.06 -4.25 -24.40
C THR A 278 2.01 -2.74 -24.57
N ILE A 279 1.63 -2.02 -23.52
CA ILE A 279 1.55 -0.56 -23.51
C ILE A 279 2.75 0.03 -22.77
N THR A 280 3.07 -0.51 -21.59
CA THR A 280 4.03 0.08 -20.68
C THR A 280 5.38 -0.67 -20.63
N ASP A 281 5.64 -1.53 -21.61
CA ASP A 281 6.86 -2.34 -21.75
C ASP A 281 8.17 -1.53 -21.74
N ARG A 282 8.10 -0.25 -22.12
CA ARG A 282 9.24 0.66 -22.17
C ARG A 282 9.12 1.87 -21.24
N VAL A 283 8.13 1.87 -20.35
CA VAL A 283 7.88 3.01 -19.46
C VAL A 283 8.67 2.85 -18.16
N SER A 284 9.59 3.79 -17.90
CA SER A 284 10.49 3.78 -16.74
C SER A 284 9.91 4.51 -15.52
N SER A 285 8.59 4.49 -15.35
CA SER A 285 7.92 4.97 -14.13
C SER A 285 7.05 3.87 -13.55
N TYR A 286 6.77 3.92 -12.25
CA TYR A 286 6.00 2.87 -11.58
C TYR A 286 4.51 2.89 -11.93
N GLN A 287 3.87 4.05 -11.90
CA GLN A 287 2.41 4.18 -11.90
C GLN A 287 1.73 3.58 -13.14
N PHE A 288 2.29 3.77 -14.35
CA PHE A 288 1.68 3.25 -15.57
C PHE A 288 1.74 1.71 -15.67
N PRO A 289 2.92 1.06 -15.48
CA PRO A 289 3.00 -0.40 -15.47
C PRO A 289 2.17 -1.06 -14.38
N PHE A 290 2.02 -0.44 -13.21
CA PHE A 290 1.15 -0.98 -12.16
C PHE A 290 -0.33 -0.96 -12.55
N VAL A 291 -0.81 0.08 -13.24
CA VAL A 291 -2.19 0.10 -13.78
C VAL A 291 -2.36 -0.99 -14.84
N GLU A 292 -1.41 -1.16 -15.77
CA GLU A 292 -1.46 -2.26 -16.75
C GLU A 292 -1.44 -3.63 -16.06
N HIS A 293 -0.63 -3.79 -15.00
CA HIS A 293 -0.65 -5.00 -14.18
C HIS A 293 -2.04 -5.27 -13.60
N CYS A 294 -2.69 -4.30 -12.98
CA CYS A 294 -4.02 -4.47 -12.39
C CYS A 294 -5.06 -4.91 -13.43
N ILE A 295 -5.06 -4.30 -14.62
CA ILE A 295 -5.96 -4.70 -15.70
C ILE A 295 -5.75 -6.16 -16.10
N ARG A 296 -4.49 -6.63 -16.18
CA ARG A 296 -4.13 -7.99 -16.61
C ARG A 296 -4.27 -9.04 -15.53
N ALA A 297 -4.10 -8.66 -14.27
CA ALA A 297 -4.15 -9.57 -13.13
C ALA A 297 -5.58 -9.91 -12.69
N LEU A 298 -6.56 -9.06 -12.98
CA LEU A 298 -7.98 -9.35 -12.73
C LEU A 298 -8.47 -10.52 -13.59
N ARG A 299 -9.32 -11.38 -13.01
CA ARG A 299 -10.18 -12.28 -13.80
C ARG A 299 -11.24 -11.49 -14.55
N LEU A 300 -11.90 -12.10 -15.51
CA LEU A 300 -13.11 -11.54 -16.12
C LEU A 300 -14.19 -11.31 -15.04
N GLY A 301 -14.82 -10.16 -15.04
CA GLY A 301 -15.75 -9.73 -13.99
C GLY A 301 -15.10 -9.43 -12.63
N GLY A 302 -13.77 -9.42 -12.52
CA GLY A 302 -13.07 -8.98 -11.31
C GLY A 302 -12.98 -7.46 -11.22
N ARG A 303 -12.86 -6.91 -10.01
CA ARG A 303 -12.91 -5.47 -9.76
C ARG A 303 -11.65 -4.95 -9.08
N ALA A 304 -11.37 -3.66 -9.24
CA ALA A 304 -10.20 -3.02 -8.62
C ALA A 304 -10.48 -1.62 -8.12
N ALA A 305 -9.78 -1.24 -7.05
CA ALA A 305 -9.62 0.14 -6.62
C ALA A 305 -8.12 0.45 -6.49
N VAL A 306 -7.63 1.36 -7.33
CA VAL A 306 -6.19 1.64 -7.49
C VAL A 306 -5.92 3.11 -7.25
N VAL A 307 -5.03 3.40 -6.30
CA VAL A 307 -4.55 4.77 -6.07
C VAL A 307 -3.53 5.14 -7.14
N VAL A 308 -3.71 6.29 -7.77
CA VAL A 308 -2.83 6.76 -8.86
C VAL A 308 -2.55 8.26 -8.72
N PRO A 309 -1.38 8.75 -9.18
CA PRO A 309 -1.10 10.17 -9.29
C PRO A 309 -1.86 10.79 -10.48
N ASP A 310 -1.95 12.14 -10.50
CA ASP A 310 -2.70 12.87 -11.51
C ASP A 310 -2.25 12.59 -12.95
N ASN A 311 -0.97 12.36 -13.19
CA ASN A 311 -0.44 12.14 -14.55
C ASN A 311 -1.05 10.91 -15.25
N ILE A 312 -1.53 9.90 -14.52
CA ILE A 312 -2.34 8.81 -15.10
C ILE A 312 -3.58 9.35 -15.82
N LEU A 313 -4.14 10.47 -15.35
CA LEU A 313 -5.35 11.04 -15.91
C LEU A 313 -5.14 11.78 -17.23
N PHE A 314 -3.95 12.34 -17.46
CA PHE A 314 -3.75 13.30 -18.55
C PHE A 314 -2.53 13.07 -19.45
N ASP A 315 -1.47 12.36 -19.01
CA ASP A 315 -0.26 12.18 -19.84
C ASP A 315 -0.61 11.61 -21.21
N ASP A 316 0.01 12.15 -22.25
CA ASP A 316 -0.15 11.70 -23.62
C ASP A 316 0.69 10.43 -23.94
N GLY A 317 0.77 10.04 -25.19
CA GLY A 317 1.53 8.88 -25.65
C GLY A 317 1.08 7.60 -24.95
N ARG A 318 2.01 6.91 -24.27
CA ARG A 318 1.73 5.66 -23.55
C ARG A 318 0.69 5.81 -22.44
N GLY A 319 0.61 6.97 -21.82
CA GLY A 319 -0.43 7.27 -20.83
C GLY A 319 -1.82 7.25 -21.47
N ARG A 320 -2.00 7.86 -22.63
CA ARG A 320 -3.24 7.80 -23.40
C ARG A 320 -3.58 6.38 -23.84
N ASP A 321 -2.60 5.64 -24.39
CA ASP A 321 -2.79 4.26 -24.82
C ASP A 321 -3.25 3.37 -23.65
N LEU A 322 -2.69 3.59 -22.45
CA LEU A 322 -3.09 2.87 -21.25
C LEU A 322 -4.53 3.20 -20.82
N ARG A 323 -4.95 4.48 -20.87
CA ARG A 323 -6.33 4.87 -20.57
C ARG A 323 -7.31 4.26 -21.58
N GLN A 324 -6.94 4.19 -22.86
CA GLN A 324 -7.74 3.51 -23.89
C GLN A 324 -7.85 2.01 -23.61
N MET A 325 -6.74 1.35 -23.26
CA MET A 325 -6.75 -0.07 -22.85
C MET A 325 -7.64 -0.28 -21.62
N LEU A 326 -7.55 0.60 -20.62
CA LEU A 326 -8.36 0.52 -19.40
C LEU A 326 -9.86 0.63 -19.75
N MET A 327 -10.26 1.64 -20.52
CA MET A 327 -11.67 1.82 -20.92
C MET A 327 -12.20 0.73 -21.84
N ASN A 328 -11.33 0.16 -22.69
CA ASN A 328 -11.74 -0.93 -23.57
C ASN A 328 -11.97 -2.22 -22.78
N ARG A 329 -10.99 -2.61 -21.93
CA ARG A 329 -11.02 -3.90 -21.24
C ARG A 329 -11.77 -3.89 -19.91
N CYS A 330 -12.01 -2.72 -19.35
CA CYS A 330 -12.68 -2.55 -18.07
C CYS A 330 -13.75 -1.46 -18.16
N ASP A 331 -14.79 -1.60 -17.35
CA ASP A 331 -15.68 -0.49 -17.03
C ASP A 331 -15.03 0.37 -15.94
N LEU A 332 -14.36 1.45 -16.35
CA LEU A 332 -13.89 2.49 -15.43
C LEU A 332 -15.09 3.34 -15.02
N HIS A 333 -15.78 2.92 -13.97
CA HIS A 333 -17.03 3.54 -13.57
C HIS A 333 -16.89 4.74 -12.64
N THR A 334 -15.78 4.86 -11.89
CA THR A 334 -15.63 5.96 -10.92
C THR A 334 -14.18 6.41 -10.76
N ILE A 335 -13.96 7.72 -10.74
CA ILE A 335 -12.70 8.34 -10.33
C ILE A 335 -12.98 9.23 -9.12
N LEU A 336 -12.26 8.98 -8.01
CA LEU A 336 -12.26 9.84 -6.84
C LEU A 336 -11.02 10.73 -6.88
N ARG A 337 -11.19 12.05 -6.98
CA ARG A 337 -10.09 13.02 -6.91
C ARG A 337 -9.82 13.37 -5.46
N LEU A 338 -8.71 12.90 -4.92
CA LEU A 338 -8.33 13.09 -3.52
C LEU A 338 -7.69 14.47 -3.29
N PRO A 339 -7.97 15.12 -2.14
CA PRO A 339 -7.31 16.37 -1.79
C PRO A 339 -5.82 16.16 -1.52
N THR A 340 -5.02 17.22 -1.62
CA THR A 340 -3.60 17.21 -1.27
C THR A 340 -3.38 17.03 0.23
N GLY A 341 -2.19 16.59 0.63
CA GLY A 341 -1.76 16.47 2.03
C GLY A 341 -2.23 15.21 2.77
N ILE A 342 -3.05 14.36 2.16
CA ILE A 342 -3.53 13.10 2.80
C ILE A 342 -2.46 12.01 2.82
N PHE A 343 -1.59 11.98 1.84
CA PHE A 343 -0.38 11.16 1.85
C PHE A 343 0.77 12.04 2.31
N TYR A 344 1.32 11.88 3.44
CA TYR A 344 2.35 12.72 4.09
C TYR A 344 3.47 13.29 3.18
N ALA A 345 3.46 12.95 1.89
CA ALA A 345 4.18 13.63 0.81
C ALA A 345 3.37 14.85 0.35
N GLN A 346 3.86 16.04 0.61
CA GLN A 346 3.20 17.27 0.22
C GLN A 346 3.31 17.48 -1.30
N GLY A 347 2.25 18.02 -1.91
CA GLY A 347 2.22 18.42 -3.31
C GLY A 347 1.80 17.34 -4.33
N VAL A 348 1.71 16.07 -3.97
CA VAL A 348 1.22 15.03 -4.89
C VAL A 348 -0.31 15.01 -4.89
N LYS A 349 -0.90 15.33 -6.03
CA LYS A 349 -2.32 15.11 -6.30
C LYS A 349 -2.55 13.67 -6.71
N THR A 350 -3.47 12.99 -6.03
CA THR A 350 -3.78 11.59 -6.25
C THR A 350 -5.26 11.36 -6.50
N ASN A 351 -5.56 10.21 -7.07
CA ASN A 351 -6.93 9.78 -7.37
C ASN A 351 -7.07 8.30 -7.03
N VAL A 352 -8.31 7.83 -6.89
CA VAL A 352 -8.61 6.40 -6.87
C VAL A 352 -9.42 6.08 -8.12
N LEU A 353 -8.94 5.11 -8.89
CA LEU A 353 -9.65 4.54 -10.03
C LEU A 353 -10.42 3.31 -9.55
N PHE A 354 -11.74 3.27 -9.75
CA PHE A 354 -12.59 2.13 -9.49
C PHE A 354 -13.08 1.56 -10.81
N PHE A 355 -12.77 0.30 -11.08
CA PHE A 355 -13.13 -0.33 -12.34
C PHE A 355 -13.37 -1.83 -12.20
N THR A 356 -14.20 -2.38 -13.10
CA THR A 356 -14.52 -3.80 -13.18
C THR A 356 -14.07 -4.33 -14.55
N ARG A 357 -13.35 -5.44 -14.56
CA ARG A 357 -12.91 -6.11 -15.78
C ARG A 357 -14.13 -6.61 -16.56
N SER A 358 -14.17 -6.36 -17.88
CA SER A 358 -15.20 -6.91 -18.77
C SER A 358 -15.25 -8.44 -18.66
N ASP A 359 -16.44 -9.01 -18.91
CA ASP A 359 -16.65 -10.46 -19.04
C ASP A 359 -16.06 -11.01 -20.34
N GLU A 360 -15.61 -10.15 -21.26
CA GLU A 360 -14.95 -10.50 -22.51
C GLU A 360 -13.43 -10.26 -22.42
N GLU A 361 -12.63 -11.22 -22.87
CA GLU A 361 -11.16 -11.08 -22.89
C GLU A 361 -10.70 -9.96 -23.83
N ALA A 362 -11.37 -9.80 -24.98
CA ALA A 362 -11.06 -8.78 -25.98
C ALA A 362 -12.38 -8.15 -26.48
N PRO A 363 -12.96 -7.21 -25.73
CA PRO A 363 -14.20 -6.54 -26.14
C PRO A 363 -14.02 -5.82 -27.48
N THR A 364 -15.03 -5.92 -28.36
CA THR A 364 -15.07 -5.23 -29.64
C THR A 364 -15.44 -3.75 -29.50
N GLU A 365 -16.11 -3.41 -28.39
CA GLU A 365 -16.45 -2.04 -27.99
C GLU A 365 -15.85 -1.75 -26.61
N ASP A 366 -15.65 -0.47 -26.31
CA ASP A 366 -15.21 -0.06 -24.98
C ASP A 366 -16.20 -0.55 -23.91
N ALA A 367 -15.67 -1.23 -22.88
CA ALA A 367 -16.46 -1.68 -21.73
C ALA A 367 -17.00 -0.47 -20.94
N THR A 368 -16.15 0.56 -20.78
CA THR A 368 -16.55 1.84 -20.19
C THR A 368 -17.49 2.61 -21.07
N LYS A 369 -18.70 2.83 -20.62
CA LYS A 369 -19.70 3.66 -21.33
C LYS A 369 -19.75 5.11 -20.81
N ALA A 370 -19.43 5.30 -19.54
CA ALA A 370 -19.30 6.61 -18.92
C ALA A 370 -18.45 6.51 -17.63
N VAL A 371 -17.80 7.59 -17.27
CA VAL A 371 -17.02 7.71 -16.02
C VAL A 371 -17.69 8.73 -15.12
N TRP A 372 -17.86 8.37 -13.87
CA TRP A 372 -18.26 9.28 -12.79
C TRP A 372 -17.03 9.83 -12.09
N ILE A 373 -16.93 11.13 -11.95
CA ILE A 373 -15.82 11.79 -11.28
C ILE A 373 -16.35 12.50 -10.04
N TYR A 374 -15.78 12.18 -8.87
CA TYR A 374 -16.07 12.87 -7.62
C TYR A 374 -14.90 13.76 -7.22
N ASP A 375 -15.15 15.06 -7.08
CA ASP A 375 -14.14 16.04 -6.69
C ASP A 375 -14.16 16.28 -5.17
N MET A 376 -13.15 15.75 -4.46
CA MET A 376 -12.91 16.09 -3.05
C MET A 376 -11.96 17.27 -2.85
N ARG A 377 -11.37 17.83 -3.92
CA ARG A 377 -10.35 18.90 -3.84
C ARG A 377 -10.97 20.24 -3.58
N SER A 378 -12.08 20.55 -4.28
CA SER A 378 -12.73 21.84 -4.19
C SER A 378 -13.28 22.10 -2.79
N GLY A 379 -12.86 23.21 -2.17
CA GLY A 379 -13.24 23.57 -0.82
C GLY A 379 -12.74 22.62 0.27
N ALA A 380 -11.77 21.74 -0.06
CA ALA A 380 -11.13 20.90 0.94
C ALA A 380 -10.26 21.74 1.88
N PRO A 381 -10.22 21.40 3.16
CA PRO A 381 -9.27 22.02 4.08
C PRO A 381 -7.84 21.55 3.75
N ALA A 382 -6.85 22.25 4.23
CA ALA A 382 -5.47 21.78 4.21
C ALA A 382 -5.34 20.55 5.12
N TYR A 383 -5.16 19.37 4.52
CA TYR A 383 -4.87 18.16 5.26
C TYR A 383 -3.38 18.02 5.52
N GLY A 384 -3.03 17.37 6.61
CA GLY A 384 -1.66 17.11 7.03
C GLY A 384 -1.60 16.52 8.44
N LYS A 385 -0.45 16.59 9.09
CA LYS A 385 -0.26 16.03 10.44
C LYS A 385 -1.17 16.68 11.50
N THR A 386 -1.41 17.98 11.40
CA THR A 386 -2.23 18.75 12.35
C THR A 386 -3.72 18.54 12.12
N ARG A 387 -4.12 18.24 10.89
CA ARG A 387 -5.48 17.93 10.50
C ARG A 387 -5.49 16.72 9.57
N PRO A 388 -5.39 15.50 10.09
CA PRO A 388 -5.48 14.30 9.27
C PRO A 388 -6.89 14.16 8.69
N ILE A 389 -6.98 13.56 7.48
CA ILE A 389 -8.27 13.19 6.90
C ILE A 389 -8.95 12.12 7.76
N ASN A 390 -10.26 12.17 7.86
CA ASN A 390 -11.06 11.25 8.66
C ASN A 390 -12.25 10.67 7.86
N ALA A 391 -13.02 9.75 8.45
CA ALA A 391 -14.12 9.06 7.76
C ALA A 391 -15.25 10.00 7.33
N ASP A 392 -15.54 11.04 8.12
CA ASP A 392 -16.61 11.99 7.81
C ASP A 392 -16.30 12.80 6.54
N ASP A 393 -15.02 13.04 6.26
CA ASP A 393 -14.59 13.74 5.05
C ASP A 393 -14.97 12.95 3.78
N PHE A 394 -15.10 11.62 3.86
CA PHE A 394 -15.52 10.75 2.74
C PHE A 394 -17.03 10.51 2.67
N ALA A 395 -17.82 10.93 3.66
CA ALA A 395 -19.25 10.59 3.74
C ALA A 395 -20.02 11.00 2.48
N GLY A 396 -19.74 12.18 1.92
CA GLY A 396 -20.34 12.65 0.67
C GLY A 396 -20.02 11.76 -0.54
N PHE A 397 -18.76 11.32 -0.65
CA PHE A 397 -18.33 10.40 -1.71
C PHE A 397 -18.98 9.03 -1.55
N VAL A 398 -18.97 8.46 -0.35
CA VAL A 398 -19.60 7.15 -0.07
C VAL A 398 -21.07 7.16 -0.44
N ALA A 399 -21.80 8.21 -0.06
CA ALA A 399 -23.21 8.36 -0.43
C ALA A 399 -23.43 8.49 -1.94
N ALA A 400 -22.57 9.23 -2.64
CA ALA A 400 -22.65 9.40 -4.09
C ALA A 400 -22.24 8.14 -4.87
N TYR A 401 -21.26 7.38 -4.38
CA TYR A 401 -20.82 6.11 -4.98
C TYR A 401 -21.94 5.08 -4.96
N GLY A 402 -22.66 4.98 -3.84
CA GLY A 402 -23.76 4.05 -3.65
C GLY A 402 -23.30 2.68 -3.16
N ASP A 403 -24.25 1.74 -3.16
CA ASP A 403 -24.07 0.45 -2.44
C ASP A 403 -23.64 -0.72 -3.34
N ASP A 404 -23.29 -0.45 -4.60
CA ASP A 404 -22.82 -1.46 -5.56
C ASP A 404 -21.32 -1.32 -5.81
N PRO A 405 -20.51 -2.36 -5.49
CA PRO A 405 -19.05 -2.31 -5.68
C PRO A 405 -18.61 -2.19 -7.15
N ASP A 406 -19.48 -2.62 -8.08
CA ASP A 406 -19.24 -2.57 -9.53
C ASP A 406 -19.77 -1.27 -10.18
N GLY A 407 -20.19 -0.30 -9.36
CA GLY A 407 -20.62 1.01 -9.84
C GLY A 407 -22.02 1.07 -10.44
N GLY A 408 -22.80 0.00 -10.35
CA GLY A 408 -24.17 -0.10 -10.91
C GLY A 408 -25.26 0.56 -10.07
N ALA A 409 -24.96 1.14 -8.91
CA ALA A 409 -25.93 1.86 -8.09
C ALA A 409 -26.51 3.06 -8.86
N ALA A 410 -27.76 3.40 -8.56
CA ALA A 410 -28.38 4.62 -9.11
C ALA A 410 -27.63 5.86 -8.60
N ARG A 411 -27.15 6.70 -9.52
CA ARG A 411 -26.32 7.88 -9.25
C ARG A 411 -26.93 9.12 -9.90
N THR A 412 -26.72 10.27 -9.31
CA THR A 412 -27.23 11.55 -9.82
C THR A 412 -26.06 12.44 -10.23
N ASP A 413 -26.13 12.97 -11.46
CA ASP A 413 -25.21 14.02 -11.90
C ASP A 413 -25.62 15.35 -11.24
N GLU A 414 -24.73 15.90 -10.43
CA GLU A 414 -24.99 17.14 -9.69
C GLU A 414 -24.72 18.40 -10.54
N GLY A 415 -24.32 18.23 -11.79
CA GLY A 415 -24.00 19.34 -12.70
C GLY A 415 -22.75 20.13 -12.31
N GLU A 416 -22.60 21.32 -12.90
CA GLU A 416 -21.39 22.15 -12.74
C GLU A 416 -21.19 22.73 -11.34
N ALA A 417 -22.22 22.77 -10.51
CA ALA A 417 -22.14 23.26 -9.14
C ALA A 417 -21.88 22.17 -8.11
N GLY A 418 -22.09 20.90 -8.46
CA GLY A 418 -21.92 19.77 -7.57
C GLY A 418 -20.56 19.08 -7.72
N ARG A 419 -20.28 18.17 -6.79
CA ARG A 419 -18.99 17.46 -6.72
C ARG A 419 -18.96 16.17 -7.54
N PHE A 420 -20.11 15.62 -7.93
CA PHE A 420 -20.23 14.32 -8.59
C PHE A 420 -20.83 14.50 -9.98
N ARG A 421 -20.06 14.19 -11.01
CA ARG A 421 -20.47 14.37 -12.41
C ARG A 421 -20.18 13.14 -13.25
N ARG A 422 -21.03 12.97 -14.27
CA ARG A 422 -20.96 11.89 -15.25
C ARG A 422 -20.44 12.40 -16.58
N PHE A 423 -19.43 11.72 -17.13
CA PHE A 423 -18.86 12.00 -18.46
C PHE A 423 -19.00 10.74 -19.32
N THR A 424 -19.65 10.89 -20.47
CA THR A 424 -19.84 9.80 -21.42
C THR A 424 -18.55 9.44 -22.11
N ARG A 425 -18.46 8.22 -22.64
CA ARG A 425 -17.29 7.78 -23.43
C ARG A 425 -17.02 8.71 -24.63
N ALA A 426 -18.07 9.25 -25.26
CA ALA A 426 -17.95 10.19 -26.37
C ALA A 426 -17.32 11.54 -25.95
N GLU A 427 -17.73 12.07 -24.80
CA GLU A 427 -17.15 13.29 -24.23
C GLU A 427 -15.66 13.10 -23.88
N LEU A 428 -15.31 11.95 -23.31
CA LEU A 428 -13.91 11.62 -23.03
C LEU A 428 -13.09 11.50 -24.32
N ALA A 429 -13.62 10.83 -25.34
CA ALA A 429 -12.94 10.72 -26.64
C ALA A 429 -12.70 12.07 -27.30
N ALA A 430 -13.70 12.99 -27.22
CA ALA A 430 -13.56 14.35 -27.74
C ALA A 430 -12.46 15.17 -27.06
N ARG A 431 -12.06 14.74 -25.83
CA ARG A 431 -10.96 15.34 -25.06
C ARG A 431 -9.62 14.58 -25.21
N GLY A 432 -9.52 13.64 -26.15
CA GLY A 432 -8.33 12.81 -26.33
C GLY A 432 -8.13 11.79 -25.19
N ASP A 433 -9.22 11.31 -24.59
CA ASP A 433 -9.23 10.38 -23.48
C ASP A 433 -8.54 10.92 -22.19
N ASN A 434 -8.55 12.23 -22.03
CA ASN A 434 -8.02 12.92 -20.85
C ASN A 434 -9.10 12.94 -19.76
N PHE A 435 -8.79 12.36 -18.58
CA PHE A 435 -9.68 12.26 -17.41
C PHE A 435 -9.47 13.42 -16.41
N ASP A 436 -8.47 14.28 -16.63
CA ASP A 436 -8.28 15.46 -15.77
C ASP A 436 -9.29 16.55 -16.14
N ILE A 437 -10.50 16.37 -15.60
CA ILE A 437 -11.62 17.25 -15.82
C ILE A 437 -11.87 18.06 -14.56
N SER A 438 -11.63 19.36 -14.62
CA SER A 438 -11.91 20.30 -13.55
C SER A 438 -13.08 21.20 -13.95
N TRP A 439 -14.13 21.21 -13.15
CA TRP A 439 -15.30 22.10 -13.30
C TRP A 439 -15.55 22.95 -12.05
N LEU A 440 -14.98 22.57 -10.91
CA LEU A 440 -14.96 23.35 -9.69
C LEU A 440 -13.59 23.98 -9.51
N LYS A 441 -13.53 25.12 -8.80
CA LYS A 441 -12.25 25.72 -8.46
C LYS A 441 -11.49 24.82 -7.49
N ASP A 442 -10.34 24.33 -7.91
CA ASP A 442 -9.42 23.59 -7.04
C ASP A 442 -8.79 24.55 -6.03
N THR A 443 -9.18 24.43 -4.78
CA THR A 443 -8.62 25.20 -3.66
C THR A 443 -7.56 24.44 -2.89
N SER A 444 -7.28 23.19 -3.27
CA SER A 444 -6.29 22.35 -2.60
C SER A 444 -4.85 22.77 -2.90
N GLY A 445 -4.63 23.55 -3.97
CA GLY A 445 -3.32 24.13 -4.30
C GLY A 445 -2.91 25.28 -3.38
N ASP A 446 -3.88 25.96 -2.76
CA ASP A 446 -3.61 27.00 -1.75
C ASP A 446 -2.99 26.40 -0.47
N ALA A 447 -2.91 25.07 -0.37
CA ALA A 447 -2.21 24.36 0.71
C ALA A 447 -0.67 24.50 0.65
N GLU A 448 -0.10 24.96 -0.48
CA GLU A 448 1.30 25.37 -0.55
C GLU A 448 1.58 26.60 0.34
N GLU A 449 0.58 27.43 0.60
CA GLU A 449 0.66 28.51 1.60
C GLU A 449 0.78 28.00 3.06
N GLY A 450 0.56 26.70 3.30
CA GLY A 450 0.67 26.04 4.60
C GLY A 450 2.02 25.40 4.91
N LEU A 451 3.04 25.58 4.05
CA LEU A 451 4.40 25.09 4.32
C LEU A 451 5.08 26.02 5.33
N GLU A 452 5.11 25.61 6.60
CA GLU A 452 5.61 26.45 7.70
C GLU A 452 7.11 26.29 7.94
N THR A 453 7.72 25.19 7.49
CA THR A 453 9.13 24.90 7.76
C THR A 453 9.99 24.86 6.48
N PRO A 454 11.25 25.35 6.54
CA PRO A 454 12.19 25.26 5.42
C PRO A 454 12.37 23.84 4.86
N ASP A 455 12.26 22.82 5.73
CA ASP A 455 12.38 21.40 5.36
C ASP A 455 11.17 20.94 4.52
N GLU A 456 9.97 21.43 4.84
CA GLU A 456 8.74 21.15 4.08
C GLU A 456 8.78 21.79 2.69
N ILE A 457 9.23 23.03 2.63
CA ILE A 457 9.43 23.76 1.36
C ILE A 457 10.47 23.04 0.50
N ALA A 458 11.60 22.64 1.09
CA ALA A 458 12.66 21.92 0.37
C ALA A 458 12.16 20.56 -0.17
N ALA A 459 11.39 19.82 0.62
CA ALA A 459 10.81 18.54 0.19
C ALA A 459 9.80 18.72 -0.96
N ALA A 460 8.97 19.78 -0.92
CA ALA A 460 8.05 20.10 -2.00
C ALA A 460 8.80 20.46 -3.29
N ILE A 461 9.84 21.27 -3.20
CA ILE A 461 10.71 21.63 -4.36
C ILE A 461 11.39 20.38 -4.93
N GLU A 462 11.96 19.51 -4.11
CA GLU A 462 12.60 18.27 -4.55
C GLU A 462 11.62 17.37 -5.30
N LEU A 463 10.38 17.26 -4.82
CA LEU A 463 9.32 16.50 -5.46
C LEU A 463 8.95 17.08 -6.83
N HIS A 464 8.72 18.39 -6.92
CA HIS A 464 8.40 19.07 -8.18
C HIS A 464 9.53 18.92 -9.21
N LEU A 465 10.79 19.06 -8.80
CA LEU A 465 11.95 18.84 -9.65
C LEU A 465 12.03 17.39 -10.11
N THR A 466 11.74 16.44 -9.23
CA THR A 466 11.75 15.00 -9.56
C THR A 466 10.68 14.69 -10.59
N ASN A 467 9.46 15.20 -10.42
CA ASN A 467 8.37 15.03 -11.38
C ASN A 467 8.70 15.68 -12.73
N ALA A 468 9.22 16.91 -12.74
CA ALA A 468 9.66 17.57 -13.98
C ALA A 468 10.77 16.81 -14.71
N MET A 469 11.71 16.19 -13.97
CA MET A 469 12.74 15.34 -14.57
C MET A 469 12.18 14.05 -15.17
N VAL A 470 11.10 13.49 -14.59
CA VAL A 470 10.38 12.33 -15.18
C VAL A 470 9.77 12.72 -16.52
N GLU A 471 9.09 13.87 -16.57
CA GLU A 471 8.48 14.37 -17.81
C GLU A 471 9.52 14.65 -18.89
N VAL A 472 10.66 15.27 -18.52
CA VAL A 472 11.77 15.51 -19.46
C VAL A 472 12.36 14.19 -19.96
N ARG A 473 12.52 13.18 -19.13
CA ARG A 473 13.00 11.85 -19.56
C ARG A 473 12.01 11.16 -20.48
N ALA A 474 10.72 11.19 -20.15
CA ALA A 474 9.68 10.65 -21.02
C ALA A 474 9.69 11.32 -22.40
N LEU A 475 9.86 12.65 -22.46
CA LEU A 475 10.04 13.39 -23.71
C LEU A 475 11.30 12.97 -24.48
N ILE A 476 12.42 12.74 -23.79
CA ILE A 476 13.67 12.26 -24.43
C ILE A 476 13.44 10.86 -24.99
N ASP A 477 12.81 9.95 -24.23
CA ASP A 477 12.51 8.59 -24.65
C ASP A 477 11.55 8.59 -25.86
N GLU A 478 10.56 9.50 -25.92
CA GLU A 478 9.70 9.68 -27.08
C GLU A 478 10.45 10.22 -28.31
N LEU A 479 11.36 11.16 -28.13
CA LEU A 479 12.19 11.71 -29.20
C LEU A 479 13.17 10.65 -29.74
N ASP A 480 13.76 9.84 -28.87
CA ASP A 480 14.65 8.74 -29.25
C ASP A 480 13.88 7.58 -29.93
N ALA A 481 12.65 7.31 -29.50
CA ALA A 481 11.78 6.29 -30.09
C ALA A 481 11.13 6.73 -31.42
N GLY A 482 10.89 8.03 -31.60
CA GLY A 482 10.09 8.59 -32.70
C GLY A 482 10.85 9.36 -33.79
N GLY A 483 12.10 9.71 -33.62
CA GLY A 483 12.64 10.71 -34.53
C GLY A 483 14.14 10.95 -34.66
N GLY A 484 14.99 10.26 -33.97
CA GLY A 484 16.44 10.48 -34.15
C GLY A 484 16.97 10.24 -35.56
N LEU A 485 16.22 9.53 -36.39
CA LEU A 485 16.60 9.23 -37.79
C LEU A 485 16.01 10.19 -38.85
N LYS A 486 14.94 10.92 -38.56
CA LYS A 486 14.30 11.78 -39.56
C LYS A 486 14.83 13.21 -39.61
N LEU A 487 15.54 13.67 -38.61
CA LEU A 487 16.14 15.01 -38.60
C LEU A 487 17.55 15.05 -39.22
N LEU A 488 18.23 13.92 -39.33
CA LEU A 488 19.54 13.83 -40.01
C LEU A 488 19.41 13.62 -41.52
N GLU A 489 18.34 13.02 -42.04
CA GLU A 489 18.09 12.88 -43.49
C GLU A 489 17.48 14.12 -44.14
N ALA A 490 17.04 15.11 -43.37
CA ALA A 490 16.53 16.39 -43.91
C ALA A 490 17.60 17.48 -43.91
N ALA A 491 18.83 17.20 -43.49
CA ALA A 491 19.94 18.15 -43.42
C ALA A 491 21.11 17.79 -44.39
N GLU A 492 20.97 16.74 -45.20
CA GLU A 492 21.77 16.48 -46.41
C GLU A 492 20.91 16.76 -47.67
#